data_da8deac1a04c6ea758b59d36b3829d3c
#
_entry.id   da8deac1a04c6ea758b59d36b3829d3c
#
_cell.length_a   1.000
_cell.length_b   1.000
_cell.length_c   1.000
_cell.angle_alpha   90.00
_cell.angle_beta   90.00
_cell.angle_gamma   90.00
#
_symmetry.space_group_name_H-M   'P 1'
#
loop_
_entity.id
_entity.type
_entity.pdbx_description
1 polymer ?
#
loop_
_entity_poly.entity_id
_entity_poly.type
_entity_poly.pdbx_seq_one_letter_code
_entity_poly.pdbx_strand_id
1 'polypeptide(L)'
;NAKRETRRLIGDYILTENDYVENRKYFDSIGYCGWNIDVHHPSGIFSGKKGAFTSNKKIPISPIPFGALYSKNIENLMMVGRCISVTHLGLGPVRVQLTIGTMGQAVGTAAYLCKKWNTTPRGVRDGYIDELQQLLLKDGMNIPYVENHDVNDLALQAVATATSFVKGGEPKNAINGINWPNSGKEYAWISEGDVPNSIELMFDKEKMISQVRITFDIPFSEYGYGYMKQPVAMNMVTDFSLLVLTETGWCEV
;
A
#
# COMPACT_ATOMS: atom_id res chain seq x y z
N ASN A 1 -1.82 2.83 32.60
CA ASN A 1 -0.67 2.83 31.67
C ASN A 1 -0.74 1.59 30.78
N ALA A 2 -1.17 1.77 29.54
CA ALA A 2 -1.18 0.68 28.58
C ALA A 2 0.25 0.23 28.28
N LYS A 3 0.53 -1.04 28.51
CA LYS A 3 1.80 -1.64 28.11
C LYS A 3 1.87 -1.64 26.57
N ARG A 4 2.96 -1.12 26.02
CA ARG A 4 3.13 -1.01 24.55
C ARG A 4 3.35 -2.36 23.89
N GLU A 5 3.87 -3.31 24.62
CA GLU A 5 4.19 -4.65 24.16
C GLU A 5 3.75 -5.68 25.18
N THR A 6 2.93 -6.62 24.75
CA THR A 6 2.36 -7.67 25.60
C THR A 6 2.42 -9.01 24.87
N ARG A 7 1.32 -9.75 24.90
CA ARG A 7 1.19 -11.01 24.16
C ARG A 7 1.00 -10.74 22.68
N ARG A 8 1.58 -11.60 21.85
CA ARG A 8 1.43 -11.60 20.41
C ARG A 8 0.81 -12.91 19.95
N LEU A 9 0.13 -12.83 18.82
CA LEU A 9 -0.32 -13.99 18.09
C LEU A 9 0.89 -14.80 17.61
N ILE A 10 0.73 -16.09 17.46
CA ILE A 10 1.60 -16.93 16.65
C ILE A 10 0.84 -17.28 15.39
N GLY A 11 1.28 -16.73 14.27
CA GLY A 11 0.75 -16.96 12.94
C GLY A 11 1.46 -18.10 12.21
N ASP A 12 1.10 -18.32 10.97
CA ASP A 12 1.84 -19.22 10.08
C ASP A 12 3.19 -18.62 9.68
N TYR A 13 3.31 -17.29 9.76
CA TYR A 13 4.55 -16.57 9.60
C TYR A 13 4.86 -15.74 10.84
N ILE A 14 6.10 -15.72 11.28
CA ILE A 14 6.59 -14.82 12.34
C ILE A 14 7.50 -13.80 11.68
N LEU A 15 7.02 -12.56 11.57
CA LEU A 15 7.75 -11.47 10.96
C LEU A 15 8.93 -11.06 11.86
N THR A 16 10.12 -10.95 11.28
CA THR A 16 11.37 -10.68 11.97
C THR A 16 12.05 -9.43 11.44
N GLU A 17 13.00 -8.88 12.16
CA GLU A 17 13.85 -7.79 11.70
C GLU A 17 14.69 -8.14 10.47
N ASN A 18 15.06 -9.42 10.30
CA ASN A 18 15.82 -9.88 9.14
C ASN A 18 15.01 -9.78 7.85
N ASP A 19 13.71 -9.99 7.93
CA ASP A 19 12.81 -9.87 6.78
C ASP A 19 12.87 -8.45 6.16
N TYR A 20 12.97 -7.43 7.01
CA TYR A 20 13.11 -6.05 6.54
C TYR A 20 14.50 -5.75 5.99
N VAL A 21 15.55 -6.25 6.67
CA VAL A 21 16.93 -6.02 6.24
C VAL A 21 17.22 -6.68 4.89
N GLU A 22 16.66 -7.86 4.68
CA GLU A 22 16.76 -8.63 3.44
C GLU A 22 15.79 -8.18 2.35
N ASN A 23 14.86 -7.26 2.71
CA ASN A 23 13.75 -6.84 1.84
C ASN A 23 13.00 -8.05 1.24
N ARG A 24 12.60 -8.97 2.13
CA ARG A 24 11.98 -10.24 1.75
C ARG A 24 10.64 -10.00 1.07
N LYS A 25 10.42 -10.70 -0.04
CA LYS A 25 9.15 -10.68 -0.78
C LYS A 25 8.28 -11.85 -0.33
N TYR A 26 6.97 -11.63 -0.32
CA TYR A 26 6.00 -12.65 0.05
C TYR A 26 4.93 -12.75 -1.03
N PHE A 27 4.52 -13.97 -1.36
CA PHE A 27 3.38 -14.18 -2.27
C PHE A 27 2.06 -13.70 -1.65
N ASP A 28 1.99 -13.71 -0.31
CA ASP A 28 0.83 -13.29 0.49
C ASP A 28 0.98 -11.88 1.07
N SER A 29 1.69 -10.99 0.37
CA SER A 29 1.81 -9.58 0.78
C SER A 29 0.45 -8.89 0.77
N ILE A 30 0.17 -8.07 1.83
CA ILE A 30 -1.12 -7.34 1.96
C ILE A 30 -0.93 -5.83 2.18
N GLY A 31 0.26 -5.34 2.06
CA GLY A 31 0.62 -3.96 2.32
C GLY A 31 2.10 -3.85 2.66
N TYR A 32 2.48 -2.73 3.25
CA TYR A 32 3.89 -2.46 3.53
C TYR A 32 4.10 -1.72 4.85
N CYS A 33 5.34 -1.76 5.31
CA CYS A 33 5.88 -0.91 6.36
C CYS A 33 7.18 -0.25 5.90
N GLY A 34 7.51 0.89 6.49
CA GLY A 34 8.73 1.64 6.15
C GLY A 34 9.29 2.41 7.34
N TRP A 35 8.71 2.23 8.53
CA TRP A 35 9.26 2.82 9.74
C TRP A 35 10.53 2.10 10.16
N ASN A 36 11.42 2.79 10.85
CA ASN A 36 12.67 2.23 11.32
C ASN A 36 12.46 1.06 12.31
N ILE A 37 13.46 0.19 12.45
CA ILE A 37 13.55 -0.73 13.58
C ILE A 37 13.84 0.11 14.82
N ASP A 38 12.78 0.60 15.43
CA ASP A 38 12.78 1.50 16.56
C ASP A 38 12.53 0.71 17.84
N VAL A 39 13.59 0.53 18.63
CA VAL A 39 13.55 -0.24 19.87
C VAL A 39 13.77 0.70 21.06
N HIS A 40 12.79 0.74 21.95
CA HIS A 40 12.87 1.52 23.17
C HIS A 40 13.69 0.80 24.25
N HIS A 41 14.39 1.59 25.08
CA HIS A 41 15.19 1.03 26.16
C HIS A 41 14.29 0.29 27.17
N PRO A 42 14.68 -0.91 27.65
CA PRO A 42 13.86 -1.68 28.61
C PRO A 42 13.55 -0.92 29.89
N SER A 43 14.46 -0.06 30.37
CA SER A 43 14.26 0.80 31.54
C SER A 43 13.42 2.05 31.25
N GLY A 44 12.97 2.28 29.98
CA GLY A 44 12.17 3.44 29.60
C GLY A 44 12.78 4.76 30.01
N ILE A 45 12.01 5.59 30.73
CA ILE A 45 12.44 6.90 31.23
C ILE A 45 13.60 6.81 32.24
N PHE A 46 13.82 5.66 32.84
CA PHE A 46 14.91 5.44 33.80
C PHE A 46 16.24 5.05 33.15
N SER A 47 16.33 5.08 31.82
CA SER A 47 17.55 4.77 31.08
C SER A 47 18.68 5.81 31.24
N GLY A 48 18.42 6.91 31.90
CA GLY A 48 19.38 7.99 32.14
C GLY A 48 19.75 8.73 30.84
N LYS A 49 21.05 9.00 30.65
CA LYS A 49 21.56 9.78 29.50
C LYS A 49 21.48 9.07 28.13
N LYS A 50 21.05 7.81 28.08
CA LYS A 50 21.05 6.98 26.87
C LYS A 50 19.84 7.24 25.94
N GLY A 51 18.94 8.15 26.30
CA GLY A 51 17.75 8.43 25.50
C GLY A 51 16.73 7.29 25.52
N ALA A 52 15.61 7.48 24.80
CA ALA A 52 14.51 6.52 24.76
C ALA A 52 14.78 5.32 23.84
N PHE A 53 15.71 5.44 22.90
CA PHE A 53 15.98 4.44 21.87
C PHE A 53 17.24 3.66 22.16
N THR A 54 17.18 2.33 21.97
CA THR A 54 18.36 1.46 21.92
C THR A 54 18.78 1.12 20.50
N SER A 55 17.86 1.21 19.55
CA SER A 55 18.11 1.03 18.12
C SER A 55 17.14 1.88 17.31
N ASN A 56 17.62 2.46 16.22
CA ASN A 56 16.82 3.20 15.24
C ASN A 56 17.38 2.92 13.84
N LYS A 57 17.41 1.64 13.45
CA LYS A 57 17.93 1.21 12.16
C LYS A 57 16.93 1.46 11.06
N LYS A 58 17.31 2.24 10.04
CA LYS A 58 16.52 2.42 8.82
C LYS A 58 16.38 1.11 8.06
N ILE A 59 15.22 0.91 7.49
CA ILE A 59 14.91 -0.21 6.60
C ILE A 59 14.33 0.32 5.28
N PRO A 60 14.42 -0.46 4.20
CA PRO A 60 13.66 -0.16 2.99
C PRO A 60 12.15 -0.33 3.25
N ILE A 61 11.34 0.17 2.32
CA ILE A 61 9.92 -0.17 2.27
C ILE A 61 9.80 -1.68 2.10
N SER A 62 9.14 -2.34 3.04
CA SER A 62 9.12 -3.80 3.14
C SER A 62 7.70 -4.33 3.17
N PRO A 63 7.38 -5.39 2.42
CA PRO A 63 6.06 -6.00 2.41
C PRO A 63 5.70 -6.63 3.77
N ILE A 64 4.39 -6.74 4.02
CA ILE A 64 3.83 -7.42 5.20
C ILE A 64 3.09 -8.67 4.72
N PRO A 65 3.47 -9.88 5.21
CA PRO A 65 2.80 -11.12 4.83
C PRO A 65 1.46 -11.28 5.58
N PHE A 66 0.43 -11.73 4.90
CA PHE A 66 -0.87 -12.05 5.51
C PHE A 66 -0.76 -13.16 6.56
N GLY A 67 0.15 -14.12 6.37
CA GLY A 67 0.43 -15.19 7.33
C GLY A 67 0.84 -14.73 8.73
N ALA A 68 1.21 -13.46 8.91
CA ALA A 68 1.48 -12.87 10.23
C ALA A 68 0.24 -12.31 10.92
N LEU A 69 -0.93 -12.25 10.25
CA LEU A 69 -2.13 -11.57 10.74
C LEU A 69 -3.22 -12.52 11.22
N TYR A 70 -3.06 -13.84 11.10
CA TYR A 70 -4.03 -14.81 11.61
C TYR A 70 -3.36 -15.88 12.47
N SER A 71 -4.17 -16.54 13.31
CA SER A 71 -3.69 -17.54 14.25
C SER A 71 -3.32 -18.86 13.57
N LYS A 72 -2.17 -19.42 13.98
CA LYS A 72 -1.74 -20.74 13.54
C LYS A 72 -2.68 -21.86 14.00
N ASN A 73 -3.26 -21.74 15.18
CA ASN A 73 -3.99 -22.81 15.87
C ASN A 73 -5.46 -22.49 16.19
N ILE A 74 -5.91 -21.26 15.94
CA ILE A 74 -7.33 -20.87 16.10
C ILE A 74 -7.82 -20.44 14.72
N GLU A 75 -8.66 -21.25 14.11
CA GLU A 75 -9.01 -21.18 12.69
C GLU A 75 -9.68 -19.87 12.25
N ASN A 76 -10.44 -19.23 13.13
CA ASN A 76 -11.23 -18.04 12.82
C ASN A 76 -10.73 -16.78 13.56
N LEU A 77 -9.47 -16.76 13.98
CA LEU A 77 -8.88 -15.61 14.68
C LEU A 77 -7.88 -14.88 13.80
N MET A 78 -8.14 -13.61 13.56
CA MET A 78 -7.20 -12.66 12.96
C MET A 78 -6.87 -11.53 13.94
N MET A 79 -5.68 -10.94 13.80
CA MET A 79 -5.20 -9.84 14.64
C MET A 79 -4.54 -8.77 13.80
N VAL A 80 -4.65 -7.53 14.24
CA VAL A 80 -3.94 -6.39 13.66
C VAL A 80 -3.22 -5.58 14.74
N GLY A 81 -2.26 -4.76 14.32
CA GLY A 81 -1.54 -3.89 15.22
C GLY A 81 -0.42 -4.59 15.96
N ARG A 82 -0.25 -4.25 17.25
CA ARG A 82 0.88 -4.70 18.04
C ARG A 82 0.78 -6.16 18.54
N CYS A 83 -0.31 -6.84 18.24
CA CYS A 83 -0.57 -8.22 18.65
C CYS A 83 -0.31 -9.23 17.53
N ILE A 84 0.10 -8.81 16.34
CA ILE A 84 0.38 -9.70 15.20
C ILE A 84 1.55 -10.65 15.50
N SER A 85 1.74 -11.62 14.62
CA SER A 85 2.84 -12.59 14.71
C SER A 85 4.17 -11.97 14.29
N VAL A 86 4.90 -11.42 15.25
CA VAL A 86 6.13 -10.65 15.00
C VAL A 86 7.10 -10.76 16.17
N THR A 87 8.41 -10.73 15.92
CA THR A 87 9.44 -10.66 16.97
C THR A 87 9.45 -9.30 17.67
N HIS A 88 10.20 -9.19 18.77
CA HIS A 88 10.37 -7.90 19.47
C HIS A 88 10.98 -6.83 18.57
N LEU A 89 12.06 -7.14 17.86
CA LEU A 89 12.72 -6.20 16.97
C LEU A 89 11.90 -5.93 15.70
N GLY A 90 11.23 -6.95 15.17
CA GLY A 90 10.34 -6.85 14.03
C GLY A 90 9.10 -5.98 14.26
N LEU A 91 8.71 -5.76 15.53
CA LEU A 91 7.54 -4.94 15.87
C LEU A 91 7.74 -3.45 15.54
N GLY A 92 8.96 -2.94 15.58
CA GLY A 92 9.24 -1.52 15.35
C GLY A 92 8.58 -0.95 14.11
N PRO A 93 8.85 -1.50 12.91
CA PRO A 93 8.34 -1.00 11.64
C PRO A 93 6.81 -1.11 11.47
N VAL A 94 6.17 -2.10 12.07
CA VAL A 94 4.75 -2.41 11.83
C VAL A 94 3.79 -1.84 12.87
N ARG A 95 4.28 -1.22 13.95
CA ARG A 95 3.44 -0.70 15.04
C ARG A 95 2.91 0.71 14.85
N VAL A 96 3.30 1.39 13.77
CA VAL A 96 2.86 2.77 13.49
C VAL A 96 1.43 2.79 12.95
N GLN A 97 0.69 3.86 13.25
CA GLN A 97 -0.77 3.92 13.06
C GLN A 97 -1.20 3.68 11.60
N LEU A 98 -0.53 4.29 10.62
CA LEU A 98 -0.87 4.10 9.20
C LEU A 98 -0.68 2.65 8.76
N THR A 99 0.44 2.02 9.14
CA THR A 99 0.68 0.60 8.85
C THR A 99 -0.35 -0.30 9.54
N ILE A 100 -0.79 0.04 10.77
CA ILE A 100 -1.87 -0.69 11.45
C ILE A 100 -3.19 -0.53 10.69
N GLY A 101 -3.49 0.67 10.19
CA GLY A 101 -4.67 0.92 9.34
C GLY A 101 -4.68 0.04 8.10
N THR A 102 -3.56 -0.04 7.40
CA THR A 102 -3.36 -0.92 6.23
C THR A 102 -3.64 -2.40 6.57
N MET A 103 -3.07 -2.91 7.66
CA MET A 103 -3.34 -4.26 8.13
C MET A 103 -4.82 -4.46 8.51
N GLY A 104 -5.47 -3.43 9.08
CA GLY A 104 -6.89 -3.46 9.42
C GLY A 104 -7.77 -3.63 8.20
N GLN A 105 -7.50 -2.89 7.14
CA GLN A 105 -8.21 -3.03 5.86
C GLN A 105 -8.02 -4.44 5.28
N ALA A 106 -6.77 -4.94 5.27
CA ALA A 106 -6.48 -6.28 4.75
C ALA A 106 -7.23 -7.38 5.52
N VAL A 107 -7.25 -7.31 6.85
CA VAL A 107 -7.99 -8.27 7.68
C VAL A 107 -9.50 -8.16 7.48
N GLY A 108 -10.04 -6.95 7.36
CA GLY A 108 -11.47 -6.73 7.06
C GLY A 108 -11.88 -7.34 5.72
N THR A 109 -11.09 -7.11 4.67
CA THR A 109 -11.32 -7.70 3.34
C THR A 109 -11.16 -9.23 3.36
N ALA A 110 -10.15 -9.74 4.08
CA ALA A 110 -9.98 -11.19 4.25
C ALA A 110 -11.16 -11.82 5.01
N ALA A 111 -11.72 -11.16 6.02
CA ALA A 111 -12.92 -11.65 6.72
C ALA A 111 -14.15 -11.72 5.81
N TYR A 112 -14.31 -10.74 4.90
CA TYR A 112 -15.32 -10.81 3.85
C TYR A 112 -15.12 -12.04 2.96
N LEU A 113 -13.88 -12.30 2.51
CA LEU A 113 -13.56 -13.47 1.68
C LEU A 113 -13.76 -14.79 2.42
N CYS A 114 -13.44 -14.86 3.72
CA CYS A 114 -13.73 -16.02 4.54
C CYS A 114 -15.24 -16.35 4.52
N LYS A 115 -16.08 -15.32 4.64
CA LYS A 115 -17.53 -15.50 4.57
C LYS A 115 -18.00 -15.85 3.16
N LYS A 116 -17.50 -15.17 2.14
CA LYS A 116 -17.86 -15.37 0.73
C LYS A 116 -17.60 -16.80 0.28
N TRP A 117 -16.44 -17.34 0.63
CA TRP A 117 -15.97 -18.64 0.19
C TRP A 117 -16.14 -19.75 1.23
N ASN A 118 -16.81 -19.45 2.36
CA ASN A 118 -17.00 -20.37 3.49
C ASN A 118 -15.67 -21.05 3.91
N THR A 119 -14.63 -20.25 4.13
CA THR A 119 -13.28 -20.71 4.42
C THR A 119 -12.67 -19.99 5.63
N THR A 120 -11.47 -20.38 6.01
CA THR A 120 -10.69 -19.77 7.10
C THR A 120 -9.72 -18.73 6.57
N PRO A 121 -9.11 -17.86 7.42
CA PRO A 121 -8.03 -16.97 6.99
C PRO A 121 -6.87 -17.68 6.29
N ARG A 122 -6.50 -18.88 6.76
CA ARG A 122 -5.51 -19.72 6.09
C ARG A 122 -5.99 -20.16 4.71
N GLY A 123 -7.26 -20.54 4.58
CA GLY A 123 -7.86 -20.88 3.30
C GLY A 123 -7.90 -19.70 2.33
N VAL A 124 -8.09 -18.47 2.83
CA VAL A 124 -7.93 -17.25 2.00
C VAL A 124 -6.50 -17.11 1.52
N ARG A 125 -5.50 -17.28 2.40
CA ARG A 125 -4.09 -17.22 2.02
C ARG A 125 -3.72 -18.26 0.96
N ASP A 126 -4.19 -19.48 1.12
CA ASP A 126 -3.76 -20.61 0.30
C ASP A 126 -4.52 -20.72 -1.03
N GLY A 127 -5.77 -20.22 -1.11
CA GLY A 127 -6.62 -20.39 -2.29
C GLY A 127 -7.17 -19.09 -2.89
N TYR A 128 -7.18 -17.98 -2.16
CA TYR A 128 -7.83 -16.72 -2.57
C TYR A 128 -6.96 -15.49 -2.31
N ILE A 129 -5.64 -15.67 -2.17
CA ILE A 129 -4.73 -14.55 -1.88
C ILE A 129 -4.69 -13.53 -3.01
N ASP A 130 -4.75 -13.98 -4.25
CA ASP A 130 -4.82 -13.12 -5.42
C ASP A 130 -6.09 -12.25 -5.38
N GLU A 131 -7.25 -12.84 -5.13
CA GLU A 131 -8.49 -12.08 -4.99
C GLU A 131 -8.41 -11.06 -3.85
N LEU A 132 -7.82 -11.44 -2.71
CA LEU A 132 -7.57 -10.51 -1.61
C LEU A 132 -6.72 -9.32 -2.07
N GLN A 133 -5.61 -9.59 -2.73
CA GLN A 133 -4.69 -8.54 -3.21
C GLN A 133 -5.36 -7.63 -4.23
N GLN A 134 -6.09 -8.17 -5.21
CA GLN A 134 -6.80 -7.38 -6.22
C GLN A 134 -7.90 -6.50 -5.60
N LEU A 135 -8.64 -6.99 -4.61
CA LEU A 135 -9.61 -6.16 -3.88
C LEU A 135 -8.93 -5.02 -3.11
N LEU A 136 -7.80 -5.30 -2.46
CA LEU A 136 -7.04 -4.27 -1.74
C LEU A 136 -6.48 -3.20 -2.68
N LEU A 137 -5.92 -3.60 -3.84
CA LEU A 137 -5.46 -2.68 -4.87
C LEU A 137 -6.62 -1.82 -5.41
N LYS A 138 -7.78 -2.45 -5.67
CA LYS A 138 -8.99 -1.76 -6.11
C LYS A 138 -9.48 -0.73 -5.10
N ASP A 139 -9.27 -0.97 -3.81
CA ASP A 139 -9.59 -0.03 -2.73
C ASP A 139 -8.49 1.03 -2.49
N GLY A 140 -7.49 1.08 -3.36
CA GLY A 140 -6.43 2.10 -3.33
C GLY A 140 -5.26 1.77 -2.40
N MET A 141 -5.14 0.52 -1.95
CA MET A 141 -3.96 0.10 -1.19
C MET A 141 -2.77 -0.12 -2.11
N ASN A 142 -1.59 0.24 -1.61
CA ASN A 142 -0.33 -0.08 -2.28
C ASN A 142 0.24 -1.37 -1.70
N ILE A 143 0.48 -2.35 -2.55
CA ILE A 143 1.10 -3.62 -2.18
C ILE A 143 2.38 -3.80 -3.01
N PRO A 144 3.56 -3.68 -2.39
CA PRO A 144 4.81 -3.81 -3.13
C PRO A 144 4.91 -5.14 -3.89
N TYR A 145 5.33 -5.07 -5.15
CA TYR A 145 5.53 -6.20 -6.06
C TYR A 145 4.24 -6.92 -6.50
N VAL A 146 3.06 -6.39 -6.20
CA VAL A 146 1.78 -6.91 -6.67
C VAL A 146 1.22 -5.92 -7.69
N GLU A 147 0.94 -6.43 -8.90
CA GLU A 147 0.38 -5.64 -10.01
C GLU A 147 -1.15 -5.82 -10.05
N ASN A 148 -1.86 -4.77 -10.44
CA ASN A 148 -3.29 -4.86 -10.76
C ASN A 148 -3.46 -5.62 -12.08
N HIS A 149 -4.29 -6.65 -12.08
CA HIS A 149 -4.68 -7.41 -13.28
C HIS A 149 -6.19 -7.71 -13.29
N ASP A 150 -6.98 -6.89 -12.58
CA ASP A 150 -8.45 -6.99 -12.62
C ASP A 150 -8.94 -6.79 -14.06
N VAL A 151 -9.52 -7.82 -14.65
CA VAL A 151 -10.06 -7.78 -16.02
C VAL A 151 -11.19 -6.77 -16.20
N ASN A 152 -11.80 -6.31 -15.11
CA ASN A 152 -12.82 -5.27 -15.10
C ASN A 152 -12.23 -3.87 -15.03
N ASP A 153 -10.93 -3.73 -14.82
CA ASP A 153 -10.23 -2.46 -14.93
C ASP A 153 -9.91 -2.18 -16.41
N LEU A 154 -10.81 -1.46 -17.03
CA LEU A 154 -10.72 -1.15 -18.45
C LEU A 154 -9.49 -0.29 -18.78
N ALA A 155 -8.97 0.48 -17.82
CA ALA A 155 -7.81 1.32 -18.05
C ALA A 155 -6.58 0.51 -18.48
N LEU A 156 -6.42 -0.71 -17.99
CA LEU A 156 -5.33 -1.64 -18.37
C LEU A 156 -5.33 -1.98 -19.88
N GLN A 157 -6.47 -1.79 -20.56
CA GLN A 157 -6.65 -2.12 -21.98
C GLN A 157 -6.61 -0.87 -22.89
N ALA A 158 -6.54 0.32 -22.28
CA ALA A 158 -6.55 1.58 -23.03
C ALA A 158 -5.17 1.95 -23.56
N VAL A 159 -5.16 2.85 -24.54
CA VAL A 159 -3.96 3.58 -24.96
C VAL A 159 -3.98 4.94 -24.29
N ALA A 160 -2.96 5.25 -23.51
CA ALA A 160 -2.85 6.53 -22.81
C ALA A 160 -1.97 7.50 -23.61
N THR A 161 -2.48 8.72 -23.81
CA THR A 161 -1.72 9.87 -24.34
C THR A 161 -1.85 11.05 -23.39
N ALA A 162 -0.96 12.01 -23.46
CA ALA A 162 -1.00 13.20 -22.62
C ALA A 162 -0.46 14.42 -23.35
N THR A 163 -0.85 15.60 -22.88
CA THR A 163 -0.37 16.89 -23.42
C THR A 163 1.13 17.09 -23.20
N SER A 164 1.67 16.58 -22.10
CA SER A 164 3.10 16.61 -21.79
C SER A 164 3.48 15.48 -20.84
N PHE A 165 4.76 15.13 -20.78
CA PHE A 165 5.31 14.24 -19.77
C PHE A 165 6.84 14.36 -19.70
N VAL A 166 7.40 14.12 -18.52
CA VAL A 166 8.85 14.01 -18.32
C VAL A 166 9.33 12.60 -18.65
N LYS A 167 10.62 12.44 -18.93
CA LYS A 167 11.22 11.11 -19.13
C LYS A 167 11.03 10.24 -17.87
N GLY A 168 10.47 9.05 -18.05
CA GLY A 168 10.12 8.13 -16.97
C GLY A 168 8.70 8.35 -16.42
N GLY A 169 8.05 9.47 -16.76
CA GLY A 169 6.66 9.78 -16.40
C GLY A 169 5.68 9.65 -17.57
N GLU A 170 5.89 8.70 -18.47
CA GLU A 170 5.06 8.51 -19.67
C GLU A 170 3.61 8.19 -19.31
N PRO A 171 2.61 8.62 -20.11
CA PRO A 171 1.17 8.43 -19.82
C PRO A 171 0.76 6.99 -19.56
N LYS A 172 1.37 6.02 -20.27
CA LYS A 172 1.14 4.58 -20.09
C LYS A 172 1.39 4.08 -18.65
N ASN A 173 2.22 4.79 -17.89
CA ASN A 173 2.53 4.40 -16.51
C ASN A 173 1.33 4.57 -15.57
N ALA A 174 0.40 5.48 -15.91
CA ALA A 174 -0.83 5.68 -15.12
C ALA A 174 -1.81 4.49 -15.21
N ILE A 175 -1.64 3.63 -16.23
CA ILE A 175 -2.56 2.52 -16.53
C ILE A 175 -1.85 1.16 -16.64
N ASN A 176 -0.63 1.03 -16.17
CA ASN A 176 0.16 -0.21 -16.32
C ASN A 176 -0.06 -1.23 -15.19
N GLY A 177 -0.97 -0.97 -14.26
CA GLY A 177 -1.26 -1.84 -13.13
C GLY A 177 -0.27 -1.73 -11.96
N ILE A 178 0.73 -0.85 -12.06
CA ILE A 178 1.77 -0.68 -11.04
C ILE A 178 1.47 0.59 -10.26
N ASN A 179 1.30 0.47 -8.98
CA ASN A 179 1.00 1.60 -8.10
C ASN A 179 2.09 1.86 -7.05
N TRP A 180 3.29 1.29 -7.25
CA TRP A 180 4.37 1.42 -6.28
C TRP A 180 5.76 1.45 -6.90
N PRO A 181 6.63 2.41 -6.55
CA PRO A 181 7.92 2.62 -7.21
C PRO A 181 8.96 1.52 -6.95
N ASN A 182 8.85 0.74 -5.87
CA ASN A 182 9.84 -0.28 -5.53
C ASN A 182 9.75 -1.58 -6.36
N SER A 183 8.84 -1.63 -7.33
CA SER A 183 8.81 -2.68 -8.34
C SER A 183 9.98 -2.60 -9.33
N GLY A 184 10.72 -1.49 -9.34
CA GLY A 184 11.75 -1.18 -10.34
C GLY A 184 11.18 -0.75 -11.69
N LYS A 185 9.89 -0.48 -11.76
CA LYS A 185 9.18 0.03 -12.92
C LYS A 185 8.60 1.40 -12.60
N GLU A 186 8.39 2.21 -13.62
CA GLU A 186 7.67 3.47 -13.51
C GLU A 186 6.18 3.20 -13.23
N TYR A 187 5.55 4.02 -12.41
CA TYR A 187 4.20 3.77 -11.88
C TYR A 187 3.26 4.97 -12.00
N ALA A 188 3.73 6.10 -12.50
CA ALA A 188 2.94 7.32 -12.59
C ALA A 188 3.16 8.06 -13.91
N TRP A 189 2.13 8.73 -14.39
CA TRP A 189 2.28 9.81 -15.34
C TRP A 189 2.70 11.07 -14.60
N ILE A 190 3.74 11.73 -15.11
CA ILE A 190 4.27 12.98 -14.56
C ILE A 190 4.31 13.99 -15.68
N SER A 191 3.48 15.01 -15.60
CA SER A 191 3.44 16.10 -16.60
C SER A 191 4.68 16.99 -16.52
N GLU A 192 5.02 17.62 -17.63
CA GLU A 192 6.06 18.64 -17.71
C GLU A 192 5.42 20.03 -17.75
N GLY A 193 6.01 20.98 -16.99
CA GLY A 193 5.62 22.38 -16.98
C GLY A 193 4.34 22.68 -16.21
N ASP A 194 3.86 23.92 -16.40
CA ASP A 194 2.71 24.46 -15.70
C ASP A 194 1.39 23.99 -16.34
N VAL A 195 0.32 24.05 -15.56
CA VAL A 195 -1.06 23.73 -15.96
C VAL A 195 -1.56 24.58 -17.13
N PRO A 196 -2.53 24.12 -17.91
CA PRO A 196 -3.28 22.86 -17.79
C PRO A 196 -2.61 21.68 -18.51
N ASN A 197 -2.60 20.52 -17.87
CA ASN A 197 -2.16 19.26 -18.46
C ASN A 197 -3.30 18.25 -18.47
N SER A 198 -3.37 17.40 -19.50
CA SER A 198 -4.38 16.37 -19.62
C SER A 198 -3.78 15.02 -19.99
N ILE A 199 -4.41 13.96 -19.50
CA ILE A 199 -4.21 12.59 -19.94
C ILE A 199 -5.50 12.09 -20.56
N GLU A 200 -5.38 11.41 -21.69
CA GLU A 200 -6.50 10.84 -22.43
C GLU A 200 -6.33 9.33 -22.53
N LEU A 201 -7.39 8.59 -22.25
CA LEU A 201 -7.46 7.15 -22.40
C LEU A 201 -8.33 6.79 -23.59
N MET A 202 -7.75 6.17 -24.60
CA MET A 202 -8.45 5.71 -25.80
C MET A 202 -8.69 4.20 -25.73
N PHE A 203 -9.92 3.80 -26.02
CA PHE A 203 -10.33 2.40 -26.10
C PHE A 203 -10.52 1.98 -27.58
N ASP A 204 -10.40 0.69 -27.85
CA ASP A 204 -10.60 0.08 -29.17
C ASP A 204 -12.03 0.22 -29.71
N LYS A 205 -13.00 0.40 -28.81
CA LYS A 205 -14.43 0.58 -29.07
C LYS A 205 -15.08 1.24 -27.88
N GLU A 206 -16.33 1.63 -28.03
CA GLU A 206 -17.15 2.13 -26.93
C GLU A 206 -17.16 1.15 -25.75
N LYS A 207 -17.00 1.70 -24.55
CA LYS A 207 -17.02 0.96 -23.28
C LYS A 207 -18.06 1.54 -22.34
N MET A 208 -18.79 0.68 -21.65
CA MET A 208 -19.62 1.09 -20.52
C MET A 208 -18.73 1.29 -19.31
N ILE A 209 -18.56 2.53 -18.88
CA ILE A 209 -17.77 2.89 -17.70
C ILE A 209 -18.72 3.29 -16.58
N SER A 210 -18.67 2.58 -15.45
CA SER A 210 -19.51 2.85 -14.29
C SER A 210 -18.77 3.63 -13.17
N GLN A 211 -17.43 3.61 -13.20
CA GLN A 211 -16.61 4.27 -12.19
C GLN A 211 -15.26 4.65 -12.78
N VAL A 212 -14.78 5.83 -12.44
CA VAL A 212 -13.38 6.25 -12.64
C VAL A 212 -12.75 6.45 -11.27
N ARG A 213 -11.57 5.84 -11.06
CA ARG A 213 -10.76 6.04 -9.86
C ARG A 213 -9.41 6.59 -10.26
N ILE A 214 -9.06 7.73 -9.72
CA ILE A 214 -7.79 8.39 -9.95
C ILE A 214 -7.02 8.43 -8.63
N THR A 215 -5.77 7.99 -8.64
CA THR A 215 -4.86 8.14 -7.51
C THR A 215 -3.83 9.21 -7.86
N PHE A 216 -3.87 10.32 -7.13
CA PHE A 216 -2.86 11.35 -7.23
C PHE A 216 -1.68 11.01 -6.34
N ASP A 217 -0.47 11.06 -6.89
CA ASP A 217 0.75 10.84 -6.12
C ASP A 217 1.11 12.11 -5.33
N ILE A 218 1.65 11.88 -4.14
CA ILE A 218 2.20 12.93 -3.30
C ILE A 218 3.67 12.61 -3.10
N PRO A 219 4.60 13.46 -3.55
CA PRO A 219 6.03 13.18 -3.50
C PRO A 219 6.58 13.27 -2.06
N PHE A 220 6.09 12.43 -1.16
CA PHE A 220 6.56 12.38 0.23
C PHE A 220 8.05 12.09 0.37
N SER A 221 8.67 11.46 -0.61
CA SER A 221 10.10 11.15 -0.61
C SER A 221 10.97 12.41 -0.64
N GLU A 222 10.49 13.50 -1.20
CA GLU A 222 11.22 14.77 -1.27
C GLU A 222 11.16 15.56 0.04
N TYR A 223 10.17 15.29 0.89
CA TYR A 223 9.94 16.06 2.11
C TYR A 223 10.56 15.45 3.37
N GLY A 224 11.16 14.28 3.28
CA GLY A 224 11.84 13.58 4.40
C GLY A 224 10.94 13.32 5.59
N TYR A 225 11.36 12.43 6.47
CA TYR A 225 10.74 12.17 7.78
C TYR A 225 10.98 13.33 8.78
N GLY A 226 10.75 14.54 8.38
CA GLY A 226 10.83 15.69 9.28
C GLY A 226 9.51 16.41 9.20
N TYR A 227 8.81 16.49 10.33
CA TYR A 227 7.64 17.32 10.54
C TYR A 227 7.43 18.33 9.43
N MET A 228 6.33 18.24 8.71
CA MET A 228 6.03 19.08 7.56
C MET A 228 6.31 20.55 7.90
N LYS A 229 7.46 21.03 7.48
CA LYS A 229 7.80 22.46 7.59
C LYS A 229 7.09 23.28 6.52
N GLN A 230 6.47 22.60 5.55
CA GLN A 230 5.71 23.22 4.49
C GLN A 230 4.26 22.71 4.54
N PRO A 231 3.26 23.58 4.55
CA PRO A 231 1.86 23.19 4.76
C PRO A 231 1.22 22.46 3.57
N VAL A 232 1.81 22.49 2.37
CA VAL A 232 1.27 21.86 1.17
C VAL A 232 2.43 21.40 0.29
N ALA A 233 2.37 20.19 -0.25
CA ALA A 233 3.27 19.76 -1.31
C ALA A 233 2.99 20.60 -2.57
N MET A 234 3.98 21.36 -3.03
CA MET A 234 3.80 22.33 -4.13
C MET A 234 3.41 21.68 -5.48
N ASN A 235 3.49 20.35 -5.58
CA ASN A 235 3.21 19.58 -6.79
C ASN A 235 1.94 18.70 -6.66
N MET A 236 1.04 19.02 -5.74
CA MET A 236 -0.24 18.33 -5.64
C MET A 236 -1.23 18.89 -6.66
N VAL A 237 -2.00 18.00 -7.30
CA VAL A 237 -3.17 18.40 -8.08
C VAL A 237 -4.20 18.99 -7.12
N THR A 238 -4.61 20.24 -7.38
CA THR A 238 -5.60 20.95 -6.59
C THR A 238 -6.99 20.91 -7.23
N ASP A 239 -7.03 20.90 -8.55
CA ASP A 239 -8.26 20.89 -9.34
C ASP A 239 -8.10 19.99 -10.55
N PHE A 240 -9.16 19.30 -10.91
CA PHE A 240 -9.21 18.50 -12.13
C PHE A 240 -10.65 18.40 -12.62
N SER A 241 -10.81 18.17 -13.93
CA SER A 241 -12.08 17.85 -14.57
C SER A 241 -11.98 16.48 -15.23
N LEU A 242 -13.05 15.71 -15.15
CA LEU A 242 -13.22 14.46 -15.88
C LEU A 242 -14.09 14.72 -17.11
N LEU A 243 -13.57 14.44 -18.28
CA LEU A 243 -14.28 14.62 -19.55
C LEU A 243 -14.49 13.25 -20.22
N VAL A 244 -15.65 13.07 -20.80
CA VAL A 244 -16.00 11.87 -21.59
C VAL A 244 -16.36 12.31 -23.00
N LEU A 245 -15.78 11.65 -24.01
CA LEU A 245 -16.13 11.85 -25.41
C LEU A 245 -17.44 11.12 -25.73
N THR A 246 -18.43 11.88 -26.18
CA THR A 246 -19.74 11.41 -26.61
C THR A 246 -19.93 11.69 -28.09
N GLU A 247 -21.04 11.24 -28.68
CA GLU A 247 -21.41 11.57 -30.07
C GLU A 247 -21.51 13.08 -30.31
N THR A 248 -21.80 13.88 -29.28
CA THR A 248 -21.94 15.33 -29.34
C THR A 248 -20.67 16.10 -29.01
N GLY A 249 -19.57 15.40 -28.65
CA GLY A 249 -18.28 15.97 -28.28
C GLY A 249 -17.92 15.68 -26.82
N TRP A 250 -16.91 16.40 -26.32
CA TRP A 250 -16.45 16.26 -24.93
C TRP A 250 -17.46 16.85 -23.95
N CYS A 251 -17.85 16.06 -22.96
CA CYS A 251 -18.75 16.44 -21.87
C CYS A 251 -18.04 16.23 -20.54
N GLU A 252 -18.17 17.21 -19.64
CA GLU A 252 -17.71 17.08 -18.25
C GLU A 252 -18.72 16.24 -17.45
N VAL A 253 -18.19 15.35 -16.55
CA VAL A 253 -19.00 14.37 -15.81
C VAL A 253 -18.87 14.62 -14.32
#